data_07588d269404d8283c81148ea93237cf
#
_entry.id   07588d269404d8283c81148ea93237cf
#
_cell.length_a   1.000
_cell.length_b   1.000
_cell.length_c   1.000
_cell.angle_alpha   90.00
_cell.angle_beta   90.00
_cell.angle_gamma   90.00
#
_symmetry.space_group_name_H-M   'P 1'
#
loop_
_entity.id
_entity.type
_entity.pdbx_description
1 polymer ?
#
loop_
_entity_poly.entity_id
_entity_poly.type
_entity_poly.pdbx_seq_one_letter_code
_entity_poly.pdbx_strand_id
1 'polypeptide(L)'
;MQKLVFFIFSIVLVFSFKNDKPAYIIYNSKGKKVSFFKMKKELKNKELIFFGEIHNNPIAHWLQLELTQELGKSKDLILGAEMFESDNQKGLNLYLNDSIDSKGLDTVVRLWSNYKTDYKPLVDYAKRNKLPFIATNIPRRFASMVYKKGGFEVLDSLSADEKLWVAPLPFPFDSEIPGYKAMLNMFPGHGGPEIVKAQASKDATMAHFILQNIESNHIFLHYNGSY
;
A
#
# COMPACT_ATOMS: atom_id res chain seq x y z
N MET A 1 -8.41 27.98 53.75
CA MET A 1 -8.97 26.63 53.48
C MET A 1 -9.70 26.54 52.14
N GLN A 2 -10.52 27.50 51.70
CA GLN A 2 -11.21 27.45 50.39
C GLN A 2 -10.30 27.36 49.15
N LYS A 3 -9.17 28.05 49.14
CA LYS A 3 -8.22 28.03 47.99
C LYS A 3 -7.52 26.66 47.81
N LEU A 4 -7.29 25.92 48.89
CA LEU A 4 -6.65 24.60 48.84
C LEU A 4 -7.64 23.54 48.31
N VAL A 5 -8.93 23.65 48.66
CA VAL A 5 -9.97 22.73 48.14
C VAL A 5 -10.19 22.92 46.65
N PHE A 6 -10.10 24.13 46.11
CA PHE A 6 -10.20 24.40 44.66
C PHE A 6 -9.04 23.82 43.88
N PHE A 7 -7.82 23.84 44.41
CA PHE A 7 -6.64 23.28 43.77
C PHE A 7 -6.68 21.75 43.72
N ILE A 8 -7.20 21.11 44.79
CA ILE A 8 -7.39 19.64 44.81
C ILE A 8 -8.48 19.22 43.82
N PHE A 9 -9.56 19.99 43.67
CA PHE A 9 -10.60 19.68 42.69
C PHE A 9 -10.14 19.85 41.24
N SER A 10 -9.27 20.82 40.93
CA SER A 10 -8.66 21.01 39.63
C SER A 10 -7.68 19.88 39.27
N ILE A 11 -6.96 19.34 40.26
CA ILE A 11 -6.06 18.19 40.06
C ILE A 11 -6.83 16.89 39.77
N VAL A 12 -7.98 16.68 40.43
CA VAL A 12 -8.82 15.49 40.22
C VAL A 12 -9.45 15.50 38.82
N LEU A 13 -9.81 16.66 38.27
CA LEU A 13 -10.35 16.78 36.91
C LEU A 13 -9.33 16.39 35.84
N VAL A 14 -8.02 16.63 36.03
CA VAL A 14 -6.97 16.29 35.10
C VAL A 14 -6.71 14.77 35.05
N PHE A 15 -7.05 14.01 36.09
CA PHE A 15 -6.86 12.56 36.14
C PHE A 15 -8.05 11.75 35.61
N SER A 16 -9.17 12.38 35.26
CA SER A 16 -10.41 11.69 34.89
C SER A 16 -10.47 11.19 33.42
N PHE A 17 -9.48 11.50 32.59
CA PHE A 17 -9.46 11.13 31.15
C PHE A 17 -8.55 9.94 30.81
N LYS A 18 -8.28 9.05 31.75
CA LYS A 18 -7.27 7.98 31.56
C LYS A 18 -7.77 6.64 31.04
N ASN A 19 -9.03 6.51 30.61
CA ASN A 19 -9.57 5.18 30.25
C ASN A 19 -10.26 5.07 28.90
N ASP A 20 -9.90 5.88 27.91
CA ASP A 20 -10.39 5.67 26.55
C ASP A 20 -9.68 4.46 25.91
N LYS A 21 -10.47 3.57 25.33
CA LYS A 21 -9.95 2.46 24.54
C LYS A 21 -9.39 3.04 23.24
N PRO A 22 -8.08 2.88 22.95
CA PRO A 22 -7.50 3.41 21.72
C PRO A 22 -8.05 2.65 20.50
N ALA A 23 -8.31 3.37 19.41
CA ALA A 23 -8.75 2.77 18.15
C ALA A 23 -7.69 1.86 17.54
N TYR A 24 -6.40 2.08 17.84
CA TYR A 24 -5.27 1.27 17.43
C TYR A 24 -4.12 1.35 18.44
N ILE A 25 -3.22 0.39 18.37
CA ILE A 25 -1.96 0.37 19.13
C ILE A 25 -0.85 -0.03 18.18
N ILE A 26 0.26 0.72 18.19
CA ILE A 26 1.44 0.42 17.37
C ILE A 26 2.47 -0.31 18.22
N TYR A 27 2.99 -1.39 17.66
CA TYR A 27 4.11 -2.15 18.23
C TYR A 27 5.29 -2.13 17.26
N ASN A 28 6.50 -2.06 17.80
CA ASN A 28 7.70 -2.29 16.99
C ASN A 28 7.96 -3.78 16.78
N SER A 29 9.01 -4.12 15.99
CA SER A 29 9.40 -5.52 15.71
C SER A 29 9.79 -6.35 16.94
N LYS A 30 10.02 -5.71 18.11
CA LYS A 30 10.31 -6.35 19.40
C LYS A 30 9.07 -6.48 20.29
N GLY A 31 7.86 -6.21 19.75
CA GLY A 31 6.60 -6.24 20.51
C GLY A 31 6.44 -5.12 21.54
N LYS A 32 7.25 -4.07 21.50
CA LYS A 32 7.12 -2.93 22.40
C LYS A 32 6.19 -1.88 21.82
N LYS A 33 5.23 -1.39 22.63
CA LYS A 33 4.34 -0.30 22.27
C LYS A 33 5.12 0.98 21.95
N VAL A 34 4.79 1.60 20.82
CA VAL A 34 5.39 2.87 20.39
C VAL A 34 4.29 3.87 20.02
N SER A 35 4.60 5.16 20.08
CA SER A 35 3.68 6.20 19.62
C SER A 35 3.76 6.37 18.10
N PHE A 36 2.70 6.87 17.48
CA PHE A 36 2.67 7.27 16.07
C PHE A 36 3.81 8.26 15.75
N PHE A 37 4.04 9.22 16.63
CA PHE A 37 5.14 10.18 16.46
C PHE A 37 6.51 9.53 16.38
N LYS A 38 6.78 8.52 17.24
CA LYS A 38 8.05 7.79 17.20
C LYS A 38 8.18 7.00 15.91
N MET A 39 7.15 6.28 15.50
CA MET A 39 7.12 5.54 14.23
C MET A 39 7.40 6.49 13.06
N LYS A 40 6.67 7.61 12.95
CA LYS A 40 6.88 8.62 11.91
C LYS A 40 8.32 9.14 11.87
N LYS A 41 8.90 9.44 13.04
CA LYS A 41 10.29 9.93 13.13
C LYS A 41 11.30 8.92 12.59
N GLU A 42 11.09 7.64 12.80
CA GLU A 42 11.95 6.57 12.27
C GLU A 42 11.75 6.41 10.76
N LEU A 43 10.51 6.43 10.29
CA LEU A 43 10.16 6.25 8.87
C LEU A 43 10.63 7.44 8.00
N LYS A 44 10.65 8.65 8.53
CA LYS A 44 11.09 9.86 7.82
C LYS A 44 12.52 9.75 7.22
N ASN A 45 13.35 8.85 7.72
CA ASN A 45 14.72 8.65 7.26
C ASN A 45 14.86 7.43 6.33
N LYS A 46 13.75 6.89 5.83
CA LYS A 46 13.74 5.77 4.88
C LYS A 46 13.45 6.28 3.48
N GLU A 47 14.08 5.64 2.49
CA GLU A 47 13.84 5.92 1.08
C GLU A 47 12.65 5.13 0.54
N LEU A 48 12.38 3.94 1.13
CA LEU A 48 11.27 3.06 0.78
C LEU A 48 10.54 2.61 2.04
N ILE A 49 9.22 2.74 2.01
CA ILE A 49 8.32 2.31 3.08
C ILE A 49 7.23 1.44 2.47
N PHE A 50 7.09 0.22 2.98
CA PHE A 50 5.94 -0.63 2.69
C PHE A 50 4.91 -0.49 3.80
N PHE A 51 3.69 -0.15 3.43
CA PHE A 51 2.55 -0.15 4.36
C PHE A 51 1.62 -1.32 4.01
N GLY A 52 1.79 -2.42 4.74
CA GLY A 52 0.93 -3.60 4.60
C GLY A 52 -0.45 -3.36 5.20
N GLU A 53 -1.49 -3.87 4.55
CA GLU A 53 -2.88 -3.71 4.98
C GLU A 53 -3.67 -5.01 4.94
N ILE A 54 -4.73 -5.07 5.73
CA ILE A 54 -5.87 -5.95 5.50
C ILE A 54 -6.86 -5.11 4.68
N HIS A 55 -7.14 -5.52 3.45
CA HIS A 55 -7.85 -4.73 2.43
C HIS A 55 -9.20 -4.13 2.82
N ASN A 56 -9.86 -4.67 3.83
CA ASN A 56 -11.14 -4.17 4.33
C ASN A 56 -11.07 -3.61 5.75
N ASN A 57 -9.88 -3.22 6.22
CA ASN A 57 -9.70 -2.64 7.54
C ASN A 57 -9.68 -1.09 7.46
N PRO A 58 -10.76 -0.40 7.87
CA PRO A 58 -10.86 1.06 7.74
C PRO A 58 -9.85 1.81 8.61
N ILE A 59 -9.37 1.21 9.71
CA ILE A 59 -8.32 1.83 10.54
C ILE A 59 -6.97 1.80 9.82
N ALA A 60 -6.66 0.72 9.08
CA ALA A 60 -5.45 0.66 8.28
C ALA A 60 -5.45 1.75 7.19
N HIS A 61 -6.56 1.89 6.45
CA HIS A 61 -6.70 2.91 5.39
C HIS A 61 -6.64 4.34 5.95
N TRP A 62 -7.28 4.59 7.09
CA TRP A 62 -7.13 5.88 7.76
C TRP A 62 -5.67 6.15 8.17
N LEU A 63 -4.97 5.15 8.74
CA LEU A 63 -3.55 5.29 9.12
C LEU A 63 -2.62 5.48 7.91
N GLN A 64 -2.93 4.87 6.76
CA GLN A 64 -2.20 5.11 5.51
C GLN A 64 -2.27 6.59 5.13
N LEU A 65 -3.47 7.17 5.13
CA LEU A 65 -3.67 8.59 4.82
C LEU A 65 -2.96 9.51 5.84
N GLU A 66 -3.13 9.24 7.15
CA GLU A 66 -2.47 10.00 8.22
C GLU A 66 -0.95 9.98 8.10
N LEU A 67 -0.36 8.79 7.87
CA LEU A 67 1.09 8.67 7.71
C LEU A 67 1.57 9.42 6.47
N THR A 68 0.85 9.30 5.35
CA THR A 68 1.19 9.99 4.10
C THR A 68 1.20 11.51 4.29
N GLN A 69 0.15 12.05 4.90
CA GLN A 69 0.03 13.48 5.20
C GLN A 69 1.15 13.96 6.12
N GLU A 70 1.45 13.20 7.16
CA GLU A 70 2.48 13.56 8.14
C GLU A 70 3.90 13.49 7.58
N LEU A 71 4.20 12.54 6.70
CA LEU A 71 5.48 12.47 6.00
C LEU A 71 5.60 13.60 4.96
N GLY A 72 4.54 13.87 4.20
CA GLY A 72 4.49 14.89 3.15
C GLY A 72 4.67 16.33 3.66
N LYS A 73 4.45 16.59 4.97
CA LYS A 73 4.76 17.90 5.56
C LYS A 73 6.25 18.28 5.53
N SER A 74 7.14 17.33 5.30
CA SER A 74 8.58 17.54 5.46
C SER A 74 9.47 16.73 4.52
N LYS A 75 8.88 15.94 3.63
CA LYS A 75 9.55 15.11 2.64
C LYS A 75 8.77 15.10 1.35
N ASP A 76 9.47 15.04 0.25
CA ASP A 76 8.87 14.78 -1.04
C ASP A 76 8.50 13.30 -1.12
N LEU A 77 7.30 13.01 -1.60
CA LEU A 77 6.74 11.66 -1.62
C LEU A 77 6.49 11.21 -3.05
N ILE A 78 6.75 9.94 -3.28
CA ILE A 78 6.23 9.17 -4.42
C ILE A 78 5.34 8.09 -3.81
N LEU A 79 4.09 8.00 -4.24
CA LEU A 79 3.16 7.00 -3.76
C LEU A 79 3.07 5.87 -4.79
N GLY A 80 2.87 4.64 -4.31
CA GLY A 80 2.63 3.49 -5.16
C GLY A 80 1.66 2.52 -4.49
N ALA A 81 0.90 1.77 -5.28
CA ALA A 81 -0.05 0.83 -4.70
C ALA A 81 -0.27 -0.42 -5.54
N GLU A 82 -0.39 -1.57 -4.84
CA GLU A 82 -0.83 -2.85 -5.41
C GLU A 82 -2.21 -2.78 -6.05
N MET A 83 -3.08 -1.92 -5.53
CA MET A 83 -4.47 -1.80 -5.97
C MET A 83 -4.63 -1.18 -7.35
N PHE A 84 -3.55 -0.70 -7.96
CA PHE A 84 -3.54 -0.20 -9.33
C PHE A 84 -2.64 -1.04 -10.21
N GLU A 85 -3.21 -1.54 -11.31
CA GLU A 85 -2.50 -2.32 -12.31
C GLU A 85 -1.69 -1.40 -13.23
N SER A 86 -0.49 -1.78 -13.60
CA SER A 86 0.48 -0.99 -14.36
C SER A 86 -0.05 -0.49 -15.72
N ASP A 87 -0.90 -1.26 -16.39
CA ASP A 87 -1.56 -0.84 -17.64
C ASP A 87 -2.60 0.27 -17.42
N ASN A 88 -2.95 0.58 -16.19
CA ASN A 88 -3.86 1.67 -15.83
C ASN A 88 -3.14 2.98 -15.48
N GLN A 89 -1.80 3.01 -15.49
CA GLN A 89 -1.03 4.21 -15.13
C GLN A 89 -1.44 5.45 -15.92
N LYS A 90 -1.68 5.30 -17.23
CA LYS A 90 -2.11 6.41 -18.09
C LYS A 90 -3.44 7.02 -17.62
N GLY A 91 -4.42 6.19 -17.30
CA GLY A 91 -5.71 6.63 -16.78
C GLY A 91 -5.60 7.30 -15.41
N LEU A 92 -4.78 6.74 -14.53
CA LEU A 92 -4.49 7.34 -13.22
C LEU A 92 -3.84 8.71 -13.36
N ASN A 93 -2.88 8.87 -14.27
CA ASN A 93 -2.22 10.15 -14.54
C ASN A 93 -3.19 11.21 -15.08
N LEU A 94 -4.17 10.83 -15.93
CA LEU A 94 -5.21 11.76 -16.40
C LEU A 94 -6.02 12.32 -15.22
N TYR A 95 -6.34 11.49 -14.24
CA TYR A 95 -7.04 11.93 -13.04
C TYR A 95 -6.17 12.82 -12.14
N LEU A 96 -4.92 12.42 -11.90
CA LEU A 96 -3.98 13.19 -11.07
C LEU A 96 -3.71 14.59 -11.63
N ASN A 97 -3.72 14.73 -12.97
CA ASN A 97 -3.47 15.98 -13.68
C ASN A 97 -4.74 16.79 -14.01
N ASP A 98 -5.86 16.49 -13.35
CA ASP A 98 -7.16 17.16 -13.59
C ASP A 98 -7.71 17.07 -15.02
N SER A 99 -7.19 16.15 -15.86
CA SER A 99 -7.66 15.93 -17.24
C SER A 99 -9.01 15.20 -17.29
N ILE A 100 -9.32 14.42 -16.26
CA ILE A 100 -10.61 13.75 -16.07
C ILE A 100 -11.05 13.85 -14.61
N ASP A 101 -12.35 13.77 -14.38
CA ASP A 101 -12.96 13.72 -13.06
C ASP A 101 -13.00 12.28 -12.50
N SER A 102 -13.61 12.11 -11.31
CA SER A 102 -13.74 10.80 -10.67
C SER A 102 -14.63 9.82 -11.47
N LYS A 103 -15.59 10.32 -12.25
CA LYS A 103 -16.40 9.47 -13.13
C LYS A 103 -15.57 9.01 -14.32
N GLY A 104 -14.79 9.90 -14.92
CA GLY A 104 -13.84 9.55 -15.97
C GLY A 104 -12.83 8.50 -15.51
N LEU A 105 -12.30 8.62 -14.28
CA LEU A 105 -11.41 7.61 -13.72
C LEU A 105 -12.06 6.22 -13.66
N ASP A 106 -13.31 6.12 -13.21
CA ASP A 106 -14.07 4.86 -13.15
C ASP A 106 -14.20 4.17 -14.53
N THR A 107 -14.06 4.91 -15.64
CA THR A 107 -14.19 4.37 -17.01
C THR A 107 -12.87 3.91 -17.61
N VAL A 108 -11.74 4.47 -17.16
CA VAL A 108 -10.41 4.23 -17.78
C VAL A 108 -9.46 3.44 -16.89
N VAL A 109 -9.78 3.25 -15.62
CA VAL A 109 -8.98 2.49 -14.64
C VAL A 109 -9.82 1.38 -14.02
N ARG A 110 -9.26 0.19 -13.92
CA ARG A 110 -9.90 -0.89 -13.16
C ARG A 110 -9.73 -0.63 -11.67
N LEU A 111 -10.77 -0.10 -11.07
CA LEU A 111 -10.81 0.20 -9.65
C LEU A 111 -11.33 -0.99 -8.85
N TRP A 112 -10.79 -1.17 -7.66
CA TRP A 112 -11.30 -2.15 -6.71
C TRP A 112 -12.67 -1.70 -6.17
N SER A 113 -13.50 -2.66 -5.74
CA SER A 113 -14.89 -2.38 -5.27
C SER A 113 -14.94 -1.41 -4.08
N ASN A 114 -13.93 -1.44 -3.22
CA ASN A 114 -13.78 -0.56 -2.06
C ASN A 114 -12.97 0.72 -2.36
N TYR A 115 -12.64 1.01 -3.63
CA TYR A 115 -11.83 2.18 -4.00
C TYR A 115 -12.38 3.49 -3.42
N LYS A 116 -13.69 3.70 -3.49
CA LYS A 116 -14.32 4.98 -3.10
C LYS A 116 -14.14 5.31 -1.64
N THR A 117 -14.15 4.29 -0.77
CA THR A 117 -14.04 4.44 0.68
C THR A 117 -12.59 4.37 1.15
N ASP A 118 -11.79 3.49 0.58
CA ASP A 118 -10.52 3.07 1.17
C ASP A 118 -9.32 3.72 0.44
N TYR A 119 -9.30 3.73 -0.89
CA TYR A 119 -8.12 4.18 -1.65
C TYR A 119 -8.27 5.58 -2.25
N LYS A 120 -9.50 6.01 -2.57
CA LYS A 120 -9.75 7.35 -3.12
C LYS A 120 -9.16 8.47 -2.27
N PRO A 121 -9.24 8.47 -0.91
CA PRO A 121 -8.64 9.51 -0.09
C PRO A 121 -7.13 9.69 -0.32
N LEU A 122 -6.38 8.60 -0.54
CA LEU A 122 -4.94 8.65 -0.85
C LEU A 122 -4.68 9.23 -2.25
N VAL A 123 -5.45 8.78 -3.25
CA VAL A 123 -5.32 9.27 -4.63
C VAL A 123 -5.69 10.76 -4.72
N ASP A 124 -6.75 11.17 -4.01
CA ASP A 124 -7.15 12.58 -3.93
C ASP A 124 -6.10 13.43 -3.20
N TYR A 125 -5.44 12.87 -2.20
CA TYR A 125 -4.33 13.55 -1.54
C TYR A 125 -3.15 13.75 -2.51
N ALA A 126 -2.79 12.71 -3.25
CA ALA A 126 -1.76 12.79 -4.29
C ALA A 126 -2.11 13.86 -5.33
N LYS A 127 -3.33 13.83 -5.85
CA LYS A 127 -3.84 14.82 -6.82
C LYS A 127 -3.71 16.26 -6.30
N ARG A 128 -4.23 16.53 -5.10
CA ARG A 128 -4.20 17.88 -4.49
C ARG A 128 -2.78 18.40 -4.24
N ASN A 129 -1.85 17.50 -3.94
CA ASN A 129 -0.46 17.85 -3.65
C ASN A 129 0.48 17.63 -4.85
N LYS A 130 -0.05 17.27 -6.02
CA LYS A 130 0.70 17.00 -7.26
C LYS A 130 1.80 15.95 -7.06
N LEU A 131 1.53 14.94 -6.24
CA LEU A 131 2.46 13.84 -5.98
C LEU A 131 2.33 12.78 -7.08
N PRO A 132 3.45 12.18 -7.52
CA PRO A 132 3.40 10.97 -8.34
C PRO A 132 2.66 9.84 -7.59
N PHE A 133 1.79 9.12 -8.32
CA PHE A 133 1.15 7.92 -7.81
C PHE A 133 1.33 6.79 -8.84
N ILE A 134 2.08 5.77 -8.47
CA ILE A 134 2.53 4.71 -9.37
C ILE A 134 1.61 3.48 -9.24
N ALA A 135 1.08 3.05 -10.37
CA ALA A 135 0.36 1.79 -10.50
C ALA A 135 1.40 0.66 -10.62
N THR A 136 1.56 -0.13 -9.57
CA THR A 136 2.69 -1.04 -9.46
C THR A 136 2.37 -2.50 -9.79
N ASN A 137 1.09 -2.89 -9.74
CA ASN A 137 0.73 -4.30 -9.88
C ASN A 137 0.71 -4.75 -11.36
N ILE A 138 1.01 -6.02 -11.57
CA ILE A 138 0.82 -6.66 -12.88
C ILE A 138 -0.67 -6.64 -13.26
N PRO A 139 -1.03 -6.43 -14.54
CA PRO A 139 -2.42 -6.58 -14.98
C PRO A 139 -2.98 -7.94 -14.56
N ARG A 140 -4.13 -7.93 -13.90
CA ARG A 140 -4.77 -9.13 -13.34
C ARG A 140 -4.91 -10.26 -14.35
N ARG A 141 -5.16 -9.92 -15.62
CA ARG A 141 -5.26 -10.90 -16.71
C ARG A 141 -3.98 -11.71 -16.87
N PHE A 142 -2.80 -11.09 -16.70
CA PHE A 142 -1.50 -11.77 -16.85
C PHE A 142 -1.18 -12.66 -15.64
N ALA A 143 -1.43 -12.18 -14.42
CA ALA A 143 -1.34 -13.04 -13.23
C ALA A 143 -2.29 -14.24 -13.33
N SER A 144 -3.50 -14.03 -13.88
CA SER A 144 -4.46 -15.11 -14.14
C SER A 144 -3.96 -16.09 -15.23
N MET A 145 -3.23 -15.62 -16.24
CA MET A 145 -2.58 -16.50 -17.22
C MET A 145 -1.52 -17.38 -16.57
N VAL A 146 -0.65 -16.82 -15.73
CA VAL A 146 0.35 -17.56 -14.95
C VAL A 146 -0.31 -18.64 -14.12
N TYR A 147 -1.37 -18.29 -13.38
CA TYR A 147 -2.14 -19.22 -12.57
C TYR A 147 -2.73 -20.38 -13.38
N LYS A 148 -3.42 -20.07 -14.48
CA LYS A 148 -4.15 -21.07 -15.29
C LYS A 148 -3.27 -21.96 -16.13
N LYS A 149 -2.11 -21.49 -16.55
CA LYS A 149 -1.18 -22.19 -17.46
C LYS A 149 0.06 -22.76 -16.75
N GLY A 150 0.18 -22.53 -15.46
CA GLY A 150 1.15 -23.20 -14.58
C GLY A 150 2.57 -22.67 -14.58
N GLY A 151 2.88 -21.52 -15.23
CA GLY A 151 4.24 -21.01 -15.27
C GLY A 151 4.38 -19.58 -15.78
N PHE A 152 5.58 -19.01 -15.58
CA PHE A 152 5.90 -17.64 -16.02
C PHE A 152 6.09 -17.56 -17.53
N GLU A 153 6.42 -18.68 -18.19
CA GLU A 153 6.70 -18.79 -19.63
C GLU A 153 5.53 -18.33 -20.49
N VAL A 154 4.32 -18.38 -19.93
CA VAL A 154 3.13 -17.84 -20.60
C VAL A 154 3.23 -16.35 -20.89
N LEU A 155 4.02 -15.61 -20.10
CA LEU A 155 4.24 -14.18 -20.27
C LEU A 155 5.19 -13.88 -21.45
N ASP A 156 5.94 -14.85 -21.96
CA ASP A 156 6.75 -14.68 -23.16
C ASP A 156 5.92 -14.40 -24.39
N SER A 157 4.65 -14.88 -24.40
CA SER A 157 3.70 -14.68 -25.50
C SER A 157 3.07 -13.28 -25.56
N LEU A 158 3.34 -12.42 -24.55
CA LEU A 158 2.86 -11.05 -24.54
C LEU A 158 3.49 -10.23 -25.68
N SER A 159 2.72 -9.32 -26.25
CA SER A 159 3.23 -8.33 -27.21
C SER A 159 4.29 -7.43 -26.57
N ALA A 160 5.07 -6.73 -27.40
CA ALA A 160 6.09 -5.80 -26.92
C ALA A 160 5.51 -4.73 -25.98
N ASP A 161 4.33 -4.18 -26.32
CA ASP A 161 3.65 -3.18 -25.50
C ASP A 161 3.16 -3.76 -24.17
N GLU A 162 2.62 -4.97 -24.18
CA GLU A 162 2.15 -5.63 -22.95
C GLU A 162 3.29 -6.00 -22.00
N LYS A 163 4.46 -6.32 -22.55
CA LYS A 163 5.68 -6.57 -21.74
C LYS A 163 6.13 -5.33 -20.96
N LEU A 164 5.76 -4.13 -21.38
CA LEU A 164 6.03 -2.89 -20.63
C LEU A 164 5.23 -2.80 -19.31
N TRP A 165 4.21 -3.61 -19.13
CA TRP A 165 3.38 -3.63 -17.92
C TRP A 165 3.76 -4.74 -16.92
N VAL A 166 4.86 -5.44 -17.20
CA VAL A 166 5.32 -6.59 -16.41
C VAL A 166 6.81 -6.44 -16.10
N ALA A 167 7.27 -6.98 -14.99
CA ALA A 167 8.70 -7.05 -14.74
C ALA A 167 9.43 -7.81 -15.88
N PRO A 168 10.65 -7.42 -16.24
CA PRO A 168 11.44 -8.16 -17.23
C PRO A 168 11.60 -9.63 -16.84
N LEU A 169 11.48 -10.50 -17.84
CA LEU A 169 11.64 -11.94 -17.68
C LEU A 169 13.08 -12.37 -18.00
N PRO A 170 13.61 -13.44 -17.36
CA PRO A 170 13.00 -14.14 -16.21
C PRO A 170 13.18 -13.36 -14.92
N PHE A 171 12.17 -13.34 -14.05
CA PHE A 171 12.36 -12.84 -12.71
C PHE A 171 12.69 -13.97 -11.72
N PRO A 172 13.46 -13.67 -10.64
CA PRO A 172 13.82 -14.67 -9.64
C PRO A 172 12.59 -15.21 -8.93
N PHE A 173 12.56 -16.51 -8.71
CA PHE A 173 11.48 -17.18 -8.01
C PHE A 173 12.04 -18.23 -7.05
N ASP A 174 11.64 -18.15 -5.77
CA ASP A 174 11.94 -19.14 -4.75
C ASP A 174 10.64 -19.50 -4.01
N SER A 175 10.15 -20.72 -4.23
CA SER A 175 8.94 -21.23 -3.58
C SER A 175 9.10 -21.42 -2.05
N GLU A 176 10.33 -21.44 -1.55
CA GLU A 176 10.65 -21.69 -0.15
C GLU A 176 10.50 -20.45 0.74
N ILE A 177 10.26 -19.28 0.14
CA ILE A 177 9.99 -18.05 0.89
C ILE A 177 8.82 -18.28 1.86
N PRO A 178 8.97 -17.91 3.16
CA PRO A 178 7.97 -18.20 4.19
C PRO A 178 6.54 -17.72 3.85
N GLY A 179 6.39 -16.56 3.18
CA GLY A 179 5.10 -16.04 2.74
C GLY A 179 4.43 -16.95 1.70
N TYR A 180 5.20 -17.48 0.74
CA TYR A 180 4.67 -18.40 -0.28
C TYR A 180 4.27 -19.75 0.31
N LYS A 181 5.08 -20.27 1.25
CA LYS A 181 4.70 -21.49 2.01
C LYS A 181 3.43 -21.28 2.84
N ALA A 182 3.30 -20.13 3.49
CA ALA A 182 2.10 -19.80 4.25
C ALA A 182 0.86 -19.73 3.34
N MET A 183 0.99 -19.16 2.15
CA MET A 183 -0.08 -19.09 1.16
C MET A 183 -0.57 -20.48 0.72
N LEU A 184 0.34 -21.43 0.46
CA LEU A 184 -0.03 -22.81 0.12
C LEU A 184 -0.82 -23.49 1.26
N ASN A 185 -0.48 -23.19 2.50
CA ASN A 185 -1.14 -23.75 3.68
C ASN A 185 -2.52 -23.09 3.97
N MET A 186 -2.70 -21.82 3.59
CA MET A 186 -3.97 -21.10 3.81
C MET A 186 -5.10 -21.61 2.91
N PHE A 187 -4.78 -22.20 1.76
CA PHE A 187 -5.75 -22.67 0.78
C PHE A 187 -5.55 -24.15 0.44
N PRO A 188 -5.67 -25.08 1.41
CA PRO A 188 -5.51 -26.51 1.15
C PRO A 188 -6.54 -26.97 0.08
N GLY A 189 -6.02 -27.52 -1.02
CA GLY A 189 -6.87 -27.99 -2.13
C GLY A 189 -7.36 -26.93 -3.10
N HIS A 190 -7.02 -25.66 -2.91
CA HIS A 190 -7.32 -24.59 -3.84
C HIS A 190 -6.03 -23.90 -4.31
N GLY A 191 -5.71 -24.00 -5.60
CA GLY A 191 -4.71 -23.18 -6.27
C GLY A 191 -3.32 -23.76 -6.41
N GLY A 192 -2.90 -24.76 -5.66
CA GLY A 192 -1.61 -25.41 -5.83
C GLY A 192 -0.38 -24.46 -5.94
N PRO A 193 0.75 -24.93 -6.49
CA PRO A 193 1.93 -24.09 -6.72
C PRO A 193 1.69 -22.90 -7.66
N GLU A 194 0.65 -22.97 -8.49
CA GLU A 194 0.31 -21.96 -9.49
C GLU A 194 -0.16 -20.65 -8.84
N ILE A 195 -0.83 -20.72 -7.67
CA ILE A 195 -1.23 -19.50 -6.94
C ILE A 195 -0.01 -18.73 -6.46
N VAL A 196 1.04 -19.44 -6.02
CA VAL A 196 2.30 -18.84 -5.58
C VAL A 196 3.03 -18.21 -6.74
N LYS A 197 3.07 -18.85 -7.92
CA LYS A 197 3.67 -18.26 -9.13
C LYS A 197 2.90 -17.00 -9.57
N ALA A 198 1.58 -17.04 -9.53
CA ALA A 198 0.77 -15.86 -9.84
C ALA A 198 1.06 -14.72 -8.86
N GLN A 199 1.21 -15.01 -7.56
CA GLN A 199 1.61 -14.00 -6.57
C GLN A 199 3.04 -13.50 -6.83
N ALA A 200 3.98 -14.40 -7.09
CA ALA A 200 5.36 -14.01 -7.41
C ALA A 200 5.46 -13.09 -8.65
N SER A 201 4.60 -13.29 -9.65
CA SER A 201 4.52 -12.38 -10.80
C SER A 201 4.05 -10.96 -10.42
N LYS A 202 3.14 -10.85 -9.42
CA LYS A 202 2.72 -9.56 -8.88
C LYS A 202 3.87 -8.92 -8.10
N ASP A 203 4.48 -9.67 -7.19
CA ASP A 203 5.57 -9.17 -6.33
C ASP A 203 6.75 -8.66 -7.16
N ALA A 204 7.17 -9.44 -8.17
CA ALA A 204 8.23 -9.04 -9.09
C ALA A 204 7.88 -7.77 -9.86
N THR A 205 6.63 -7.65 -10.33
CA THR A 205 6.18 -6.47 -11.08
C THR A 205 6.07 -5.25 -10.19
N MET A 206 5.54 -5.39 -8.97
CA MET A 206 5.52 -4.29 -7.98
C MET A 206 6.93 -3.83 -7.66
N ALA A 207 7.84 -4.76 -7.37
CA ALA A 207 9.25 -4.44 -7.10
C ALA A 207 9.92 -3.70 -8.27
N HIS A 208 9.66 -4.14 -9.52
CA HIS A 208 10.17 -3.50 -10.72
C HIS A 208 9.74 -2.04 -10.83
N PHE A 209 8.42 -1.76 -10.71
CA PHE A 209 7.92 -0.40 -10.81
C PHE A 209 8.32 0.48 -9.62
N ILE A 210 8.45 -0.09 -8.42
CA ILE A 210 9.02 0.64 -7.27
C ILE A 210 10.45 1.07 -7.60
N LEU A 211 11.30 0.13 -8.03
CA LEU A 211 12.72 0.40 -8.33
C LEU A 211 12.92 1.39 -9.47
N GLN A 212 12.04 1.37 -10.48
CA GLN A 212 12.07 2.33 -11.59
C GLN A 212 11.68 3.76 -11.17
N ASN A 213 10.97 3.93 -10.06
CA ASN A 213 10.41 5.21 -9.64
C ASN A 213 10.96 5.70 -8.28
N ILE A 214 11.93 5.01 -7.69
CA ILE A 214 12.66 5.53 -6.52
C ILE A 214 13.54 6.70 -6.98
N GLU A 215 13.40 7.83 -6.31
CA GLU A 215 14.20 9.03 -6.56
C GLU A 215 14.97 9.44 -5.31
N SER A 216 16.19 9.98 -5.51
CA SER A 216 16.98 10.53 -4.41
C SER A 216 16.23 11.64 -3.69
N ASN A 217 16.33 11.67 -2.36
CA ASN A 217 15.67 12.64 -1.48
C ASN A 217 14.14 12.54 -1.38
N HIS A 218 13.51 11.58 -2.09
CA HIS A 218 12.09 11.24 -1.93
C HIS A 218 11.91 10.04 -0.99
N ILE A 219 10.72 9.92 -0.43
CA ILE A 219 10.25 8.69 0.20
C ILE A 219 9.27 8.02 -0.77
N PHE A 220 9.60 6.82 -1.25
CA PHE A 220 8.62 5.99 -1.93
C PHE A 220 7.78 5.25 -0.88
N LEU A 221 6.49 5.57 -0.81
CA LEU A 221 5.54 4.94 0.11
C LEU A 221 4.61 4.02 -0.68
N HIS A 222 4.76 2.71 -0.49
CA HIS A 222 4.02 1.68 -1.20
C HIS A 222 2.95 1.05 -0.29
N TYR A 223 1.72 0.97 -0.81
CA TYR A 223 0.58 0.34 -0.14
C TYR A 223 0.30 -1.02 -0.77
N ASN A 224 0.27 -2.07 0.04
CA ASN A 224 0.07 -3.44 -0.41
C ASN A 224 -0.67 -4.27 0.64
N GLY A 225 -1.24 -5.40 0.22
CA GLY A 225 -1.77 -6.38 1.16
C GLY A 225 -0.69 -6.93 2.07
N SER A 226 -1.07 -7.29 3.30
CA SER A 226 -0.23 -8.03 4.24
C SER A 226 -0.70 -9.48 4.29
N TYR A 227 0.22 -10.42 4.18
CA TYR A 227 -0.04 -11.86 4.31
C TYR A 227 0.47 -12.36 5.64
#